data_8581901eaf5ded7031b22286ca308bd6
#
_entry.id   8581901eaf5ded7031b22286ca308bd6
#
_cell.length_a   1.000
_cell.length_b   1.000
_cell.length_c   1.000
_cell.angle_alpha   90.00
_cell.angle_beta   90.00
_cell.angle_gamma   90.00
#
_symmetry.space_group_name_H-M   'P 1'
#
loop_
_entity.id
_entity.type
_entity.pdbx_description
1 polymer ?
#
loop_
_entity_poly.entity_id
_entity_poly.type
_entity_poly.pdbx_seq_one_letter_code
_entity_poly.pdbx_strand_id
1 'polypeptide(L)'
;MKVLMLNGSWNVNGSSKSGLEIMAKTFADEGVETEIFDLGAQPVRDCIACGQCAEKKACVFTDDAVNEFVQKAHLSDGFVFASPVYYAHPSGRIMSFLDRVFFSAMSADSYAAFRHKPGASIVVARRAGTSASFDALNKYFGISNMIVVGSTYWNEFHALTKDDVPQDPEGVQTLENLARNMAWLIKCIKAGRDAGVPMPEIRQEVFTNFVR
;
A
#
# COMPACT_ATOMS: atom_id res chain seq x y z
N MET A 1 2.83 -17.37 -0.71
CA MET A 1 3.07 -15.97 -0.28
C MET A 1 2.36 -15.07 -1.26
N LYS A 2 1.68 -14.03 -0.77
CA LYS A 2 0.82 -13.19 -1.60
C LYS A 2 1.04 -11.70 -1.29
N VAL A 3 1.15 -10.87 -2.33
CA VAL A 3 1.18 -9.40 -2.22
C VAL A 3 -0.13 -8.82 -2.75
N LEU A 4 -0.80 -8.01 -1.93
CA LEU A 4 -1.98 -7.24 -2.32
C LEU A 4 -1.54 -5.87 -2.82
N MET A 5 -1.87 -5.57 -4.08
CA MET A 5 -1.44 -4.35 -4.75
C MET A 5 -2.65 -3.45 -5.02
N LEU A 6 -2.66 -2.24 -4.46
CA LEU A 6 -3.75 -1.27 -4.61
C LEU A 6 -3.48 -0.32 -5.77
N ASN A 7 -4.35 -0.28 -6.76
CA ASN A 7 -4.36 0.74 -7.79
C ASN A 7 -5.28 1.90 -7.38
N GLY A 8 -4.70 3.01 -6.94
CA GLY A 8 -5.41 4.23 -6.53
C GLY A 8 -5.83 5.15 -7.67
N SER A 9 -5.65 4.72 -8.92
CA SER A 9 -6.10 5.46 -10.10
C SER A 9 -7.58 5.21 -10.37
N TRP A 10 -8.30 6.20 -10.89
CA TRP A 10 -9.63 6.01 -11.47
C TRP A 10 -9.56 5.18 -12.77
N ASN A 11 -8.44 5.29 -13.48
CA ASN A 11 -8.20 4.58 -14.73
C ASN A 11 -7.54 3.22 -14.44
N VAL A 12 -8.33 2.18 -14.53
CA VAL A 12 -7.88 0.80 -14.29
C VAL A 12 -6.91 0.26 -15.36
N ASN A 13 -6.70 1.00 -16.44
CA ASN A 13 -5.76 0.68 -17.52
C ASN A 13 -4.72 1.79 -17.74
N GLY A 14 -4.45 2.61 -16.71
CA GLY A 14 -3.52 3.73 -16.78
C GLY A 14 -2.09 3.36 -16.33
N SER A 15 -1.22 4.38 -16.29
CA SER A 15 0.20 4.23 -15.94
C SER A 15 0.43 3.60 -14.57
N SER A 16 -0.39 3.93 -13.55
CA SER A 16 -0.28 3.32 -12.23
C SER A 16 -0.49 1.80 -12.28
N LYS A 17 -1.47 1.35 -13.07
CA LYS A 17 -1.73 -0.07 -13.29
C LYS A 17 -0.56 -0.74 -14.00
N SER A 18 -0.02 -0.12 -15.05
CA SER A 18 1.15 -0.65 -15.76
C SER A 18 2.36 -0.82 -14.86
N GLY A 19 2.61 0.12 -13.93
CA GLY A 19 3.66 -0.03 -12.92
C GLY A 19 3.42 -1.24 -12.01
N LEU A 20 2.18 -1.46 -11.57
CA LEU A 20 1.83 -2.66 -10.79
C LEU A 20 1.97 -3.95 -11.59
N GLU A 21 1.65 -3.94 -12.88
CA GLU A 21 1.80 -5.11 -13.76
C GLU A 21 3.27 -5.50 -13.98
N ILE A 22 4.19 -4.52 -14.09
CA ILE A 22 5.64 -4.76 -14.11
C ILE A 22 6.07 -5.45 -12.81
N MET A 23 5.65 -4.91 -11.67
CA MET A 23 5.96 -5.53 -10.38
C MET A 23 5.34 -6.93 -10.24
N ALA A 24 4.10 -7.13 -10.71
CA ALA A 24 3.42 -8.43 -10.66
C ALA A 24 4.20 -9.51 -11.43
N LYS A 25 4.72 -9.16 -12.61
CA LYS A 25 5.58 -10.06 -13.38
C LYS A 25 6.84 -10.42 -12.59
N THR A 26 7.51 -9.44 -12.02
CA THR A 26 8.72 -9.68 -11.22
C THR A 26 8.41 -10.51 -9.97
N PHE A 27 7.30 -10.27 -9.28
CA PHE A 27 6.86 -11.10 -8.16
C PHE A 27 6.61 -12.56 -8.58
N ALA A 28 6.00 -12.77 -9.76
CA ALA A 28 5.78 -14.12 -10.29
C ALA A 28 7.11 -14.84 -10.57
N ASP A 29 8.10 -14.16 -11.16
CA ASP A 29 9.46 -14.68 -11.37
C ASP A 29 10.14 -15.05 -10.04
N GLU A 30 9.81 -14.36 -8.96
CA GLU A 30 10.26 -14.62 -7.59
C GLU A 30 9.41 -15.65 -6.82
N GLY A 31 8.39 -16.24 -7.44
CA GLY A 31 7.50 -17.23 -6.82
C GLY A 31 6.53 -16.65 -5.77
N VAL A 32 6.15 -15.38 -5.93
CA VAL A 32 5.19 -14.69 -5.07
C VAL A 32 3.93 -14.35 -5.86
N GLU A 33 2.78 -14.75 -5.36
CA GLU A 33 1.48 -14.44 -5.95
C GLU A 33 1.13 -12.97 -5.75
N THR A 34 0.37 -12.41 -6.67
CA THR A 34 -0.11 -11.02 -6.58
C THR A 34 -1.59 -10.92 -6.86
N GLU A 35 -2.23 -9.95 -6.20
CA GLU A 35 -3.59 -9.53 -6.54
C GLU A 35 -3.60 -8.00 -6.69
N ILE A 36 -4.05 -7.51 -7.85
CA ILE A 36 -4.23 -6.07 -8.04
C ILE A 36 -5.68 -5.71 -7.75
N PHE A 37 -5.86 -4.85 -6.75
CA PHE A 37 -7.12 -4.31 -6.31
C PHE A 37 -7.33 -2.92 -6.91
N ASP A 38 -8.25 -2.79 -7.84
CA ASP A 38 -8.53 -1.54 -8.54
C ASP A 38 -9.62 -0.74 -7.81
N LEU A 39 -9.35 0.51 -7.40
CA LEU A 39 -10.38 1.39 -6.86
C LEU A 39 -11.40 1.84 -7.92
N GLY A 40 -10.98 1.85 -9.19
CA GLY A 40 -11.84 2.18 -10.31
C GLY A 40 -12.41 3.59 -10.26
N ALA A 41 -13.51 3.84 -10.96
CA ALA A 41 -14.09 5.16 -11.14
C ALA A 41 -15.12 5.55 -10.06
N GLN A 42 -15.59 4.60 -9.26
CA GLN A 42 -16.60 4.87 -8.23
C GLN A 42 -16.08 5.86 -7.16
N PRO A 43 -16.89 6.79 -6.67
CA PRO A 43 -16.50 7.69 -5.59
C PRO A 43 -16.07 6.91 -4.34
N VAL A 44 -15.02 7.39 -3.69
CA VAL A 44 -14.58 6.88 -2.39
C VAL A 44 -14.86 7.96 -1.35
N ARG A 45 -15.66 7.63 -0.33
CA ARG A 45 -15.90 8.55 0.79
C ARG A 45 -14.67 8.66 1.66
N ASP A 46 -14.48 9.81 2.24
CA ASP A 46 -13.50 10.03 3.30
C ASP A 46 -13.96 9.45 4.65
N CYS A 47 -13.06 9.41 5.61
CA CYS A 47 -13.35 9.00 6.97
C CYS A 47 -14.09 10.13 7.71
N ILE A 48 -15.25 9.83 8.26
CA ILE A 48 -16.05 10.79 9.07
C ILE A 48 -15.73 10.70 10.57
N ALA A 49 -14.71 9.98 10.96
CA ALA A 49 -14.25 9.81 12.34
C ALA A 49 -15.37 9.37 13.32
N CYS A 50 -16.34 8.58 12.89
CA CYS A 50 -17.50 8.18 13.71
C CYS A 50 -17.16 7.20 14.85
N GLY A 51 -15.94 6.62 14.88
CA GLY A 51 -15.48 5.70 15.93
C GLY A 51 -16.13 4.30 15.93
N GLN A 52 -17.13 4.03 15.10
CA GLN A 52 -17.89 2.77 15.15
C GLN A 52 -17.07 1.53 14.77
N CYS A 53 -15.94 1.69 14.09
CA CYS A 53 -15.08 0.56 13.72
C CYS A 53 -14.46 -0.16 14.92
N ALA A 54 -14.34 0.47 16.09
CA ALA A 54 -13.92 -0.18 17.32
C ALA A 54 -14.89 -1.27 17.79
N GLU A 55 -16.20 -1.00 17.69
CA GLU A 55 -17.27 -1.93 18.05
C GLU A 55 -17.55 -2.93 16.94
N LYS A 56 -17.76 -2.44 15.72
CA LYS A 56 -18.13 -3.27 14.55
C LYS A 56 -17.01 -4.11 13.98
N LYS A 57 -15.76 -3.85 14.40
CA LYS A 57 -14.53 -4.48 13.84
C LYS A 57 -14.38 -4.31 12.32
N ALA A 58 -15.05 -3.29 11.77
CA ALA A 58 -15.05 -2.95 10.35
C ALA A 58 -15.48 -1.49 10.16
N CYS A 59 -15.19 -0.90 9.00
CA CYS A 59 -15.76 0.40 8.66
C CYS A 59 -17.29 0.30 8.58
N VAL A 60 -17.99 1.33 9.08
CA VAL A 60 -19.46 1.38 9.11
C VAL A 60 -20.10 1.43 7.73
N PHE A 61 -19.39 1.99 6.74
CA PHE A 61 -19.85 2.00 5.37
C PHE A 61 -19.55 0.66 4.70
N THR A 62 -20.60 0.03 4.18
CA THR A 62 -20.55 -1.32 3.60
C THR A 62 -20.86 -1.33 2.10
N ASP A 63 -21.06 -0.17 1.52
CA ASP A 63 -21.42 0.04 0.12
C ASP A 63 -20.23 0.42 -0.78
N ASP A 64 -19.01 0.18 -0.29
CA ASP A 64 -17.76 0.37 -1.04
C ASP A 64 -16.71 -0.70 -0.70
N ALA A 65 -15.54 -0.58 -1.30
CA ALA A 65 -14.51 -1.60 -1.30
C ALA A 65 -13.61 -1.64 -0.04
N VAL A 66 -13.80 -0.75 0.95
CA VAL A 66 -12.88 -0.64 2.10
C VAL A 66 -12.84 -1.92 2.93
N ASN A 67 -14.01 -2.44 3.31
CA ASN A 67 -14.07 -3.64 4.15
C ASN A 67 -13.58 -4.89 3.39
N GLU A 68 -13.87 -4.99 2.08
CA GLU A 68 -13.34 -6.07 1.25
C GLU A 68 -11.81 -6.04 1.21
N PHE A 69 -11.22 -4.85 1.03
CA PHE A 69 -9.77 -4.71 1.02
C PHE A 69 -9.13 -5.15 2.34
N VAL A 70 -9.70 -4.76 3.48
CA VAL A 70 -9.21 -5.18 4.81
C VAL A 70 -9.27 -6.71 4.97
N GLN A 71 -10.34 -7.36 4.49
CA GLN A 71 -10.45 -8.82 4.51
C GLN A 71 -9.34 -9.48 3.67
N LYS A 72 -9.08 -8.96 2.46
CA LYS A 72 -7.97 -9.44 1.60
C LYS A 72 -6.60 -9.17 2.24
N ALA A 73 -6.45 -8.06 2.96
CA ALA A 73 -5.21 -7.70 3.66
C ALA A 73 -4.84 -8.72 4.76
N HIS A 74 -5.81 -9.30 5.47
CA HIS A 74 -5.55 -10.38 6.42
C HIS A 74 -4.91 -11.62 5.77
N LEU A 75 -5.22 -11.88 4.50
CA LEU A 75 -4.74 -13.03 3.73
C LEU A 75 -3.46 -12.75 2.93
N SER A 76 -2.87 -11.56 3.09
CA SER A 76 -1.73 -11.11 2.31
C SER A 76 -0.48 -10.98 3.18
N ASP A 77 0.69 -11.20 2.57
CA ASP A 77 2.00 -11.15 3.23
C ASP A 77 2.73 -9.83 3.00
N GLY A 78 2.28 -9.01 2.05
CA GLY A 78 2.88 -7.71 1.72
C GLY A 78 1.93 -6.82 0.91
N PHE A 79 2.29 -5.54 0.78
CA PHE A 79 1.40 -4.53 0.18
C PHE A 79 2.17 -3.57 -0.74
N VAL A 80 1.56 -3.23 -1.89
CA VAL A 80 2.04 -2.16 -2.76
C VAL A 80 0.88 -1.19 -3.04
N PHE A 81 1.08 0.11 -2.78
CA PHE A 81 0.09 1.14 -3.07
C PHE A 81 0.56 2.02 -4.22
N ALA A 82 -0.19 2.02 -5.32
CA ALA A 82 0.11 2.80 -6.51
C ALA A 82 -0.81 4.01 -6.65
N SER A 83 -0.25 5.19 -6.88
CA SER A 83 -1.02 6.40 -7.11
C SER A 83 -0.49 7.23 -8.28
N PRO A 84 -1.37 7.78 -9.12
CA PRO A 84 -1.01 8.92 -9.97
C PRO A 84 -0.82 10.15 -9.07
N VAL A 85 -0.01 11.10 -9.57
CA VAL A 85 0.23 12.37 -8.89
C VAL A 85 -0.70 13.45 -9.48
N TYR A 86 -1.48 14.08 -8.61
CA TYR A 86 -2.32 15.23 -8.92
C TYR A 86 -1.96 16.38 -7.99
N TYR A 87 -1.57 17.54 -8.57
CA TYR A 87 -1.16 18.73 -7.81
C TYR A 87 -0.11 18.43 -6.72
N ALA A 88 0.92 17.64 -7.08
CA ALA A 88 1.99 17.18 -6.19
C ALA A 88 1.53 16.35 -4.98
N HIS A 89 0.36 15.72 -5.07
CA HIS A 89 -0.19 14.81 -4.07
C HIS A 89 -0.64 13.49 -4.69
N PRO A 90 -0.77 12.41 -3.90
CA PRO A 90 -1.49 11.21 -4.34
C PRO A 90 -2.93 11.56 -4.73
N SER A 91 -3.57 10.73 -5.51
CA SER A 91 -4.98 10.95 -5.83
C SER A 91 -5.82 11.04 -4.55
N GLY A 92 -6.76 12.00 -4.47
CA GLY A 92 -7.66 12.13 -3.32
C GLY A 92 -8.43 10.84 -3.03
N ARG A 93 -8.69 10.05 -4.06
CA ARG A 93 -9.33 8.74 -3.97
C ARG A 93 -8.55 7.75 -3.11
N ILE A 94 -7.25 7.59 -3.37
CA ILE A 94 -6.42 6.66 -2.59
C ILE A 94 -6.27 7.15 -1.15
N MET A 95 -6.17 8.46 -0.93
CA MET A 95 -6.07 9.02 0.41
C MET A 95 -7.33 8.74 1.23
N SER A 96 -8.52 9.07 0.71
CA SER A 96 -9.80 8.77 1.37
C SER A 96 -9.98 7.27 1.64
N PHE A 97 -9.53 6.42 0.72
CA PHE A 97 -9.59 4.97 0.88
C PHE A 97 -8.67 4.49 2.01
N LEU A 98 -7.40 4.90 1.98
CA LEU A 98 -6.40 4.48 2.97
C LEU A 98 -6.71 5.04 4.36
N ASP A 99 -7.21 6.27 4.49
CA ASP A 99 -7.66 6.82 5.77
C ASP A 99 -8.68 5.91 6.43
N ARG A 100 -9.65 5.40 5.66
CA ARG A 100 -10.66 4.49 6.18
C ARG A 100 -10.15 3.07 6.43
N VAL A 101 -9.32 2.54 5.53
CA VAL A 101 -8.68 1.23 5.71
C VAL A 101 -7.86 1.20 6.99
N PHE A 102 -6.93 2.15 7.15
CA PHE A 102 -6.02 2.13 8.29
C PHE A 102 -6.67 2.55 9.59
N PHE A 103 -7.60 3.53 9.57
CA PHE A 103 -8.32 3.91 10.79
C PHE A 103 -9.22 2.77 11.28
N SER A 104 -9.90 2.06 10.38
CA SER A 104 -10.74 0.92 10.77
C SER A 104 -9.90 -0.25 11.27
N ALA A 105 -8.78 -0.58 10.63
CA ALA A 105 -7.87 -1.63 11.08
C ALA A 105 -7.22 -1.32 12.42
N MET A 106 -6.81 -0.05 12.66
CA MET A 106 -6.32 0.39 13.96
C MET A 106 -7.35 0.15 15.05
N SER A 107 -8.57 0.62 14.82
CA SER A 107 -9.64 0.59 15.81
C SER A 107 -10.19 -0.83 16.04
N ALA A 108 -10.16 -1.68 15.03
CA ALA A 108 -10.68 -3.04 15.10
C ALA A 108 -9.75 -3.99 15.88
N ASP A 109 -8.44 -3.98 15.54
CA ASP A 109 -7.49 -4.99 16.02
C ASP A 109 -6.02 -4.55 16.04
N SER A 110 -5.77 -3.23 16.16
CA SER A 110 -4.42 -2.67 16.22
C SER A 110 -3.56 -3.06 15.01
N TYR A 111 -4.13 -2.92 13.82
CA TYR A 111 -3.47 -3.20 12.54
C TYR A 111 -3.07 -4.67 12.31
N ALA A 112 -3.77 -5.65 12.86
CA ALA A 112 -3.40 -7.07 12.73
C ALA A 112 -3.25 -7.53 11.26
N ALA A 113 -4.02 -6.93 10.33
CA ALA A 113 -3.90 -7.20 8.90
C ALA A 113 -2.58 -6.71 8.28
N PHE A 114 -1.92 -5.71 8.88
CA PHE A 114 -0.81 -4.96 8.29
C PHE A 114 0.51 -5.05 9.05
N ARG A 115 0.48 -4.97 10.38
CA ARG A 115 1.67 -4.89 11.22
C ARG A 115 2.69 -5.99 10.93
N HIS A 116 3.97 -5.61 10.94
CA HIS A 116 5.13 -6.47 10.65
C HIS A 116 5.18 -7.07 9.25
N LYS A 117 4.30 -6.64 8.34
CA LYS A 117 4.34 -7.03 6.94
C LYS A 117 5.06 -5.96 6.11
N PRO A 118 5.75 -6.34 5.01
CA PRO A 118 6.34 -5.39 4.07
C PRO A 118 5.29 -4.53 3.38
N GLY A 119 5.57 -3.24 3.26
CA GLY A 119 4.77 -2.29 2.50
C GLY A 119 5.62 -1.36 1.65
N ALA A 120 5.13 -1.00 0.48
CA ALA A 120 5.75 -0.02 -0.39
C ALA A 120 4.69 0.80 -1.13
N SER A 121 5.01 2.06 -1.40
CA SER A 121 4.25 2.87 -2.35
C SER A 121 5.02 3.03 -3.65
N ILE A 122 4.30 3.14 -4.77
CA ILE A 122 4.83 3.57 -6.06
C ILE A 122 3.99 4.74 -6.57
N VAL A 123 4.64 5.71 -7.16
CA VAL A 123 3.96 6.92 -7.64
C VAL A 123 4.37 7.22 -9.08
N VAL A 124 3.41 7.68 -9.88
CA VAL A 124 3.65 8.04 -11.27
C VAL A 124 3.21 9.47 -11.54
N ALA A 125 4.07 10.22 -12.19
CA ALA A 125 3.77 11.56 -12.66
C ALA A 125 4.31 11.78 -14.08
N ARG A 126 3.69 12.71 -14.80
CA ARG A 126 4.28 13.18 -16.05
C ARG A 126 5.61 13.92 -15.82
N ARG A 127 5.76 14.65 -14.70
CA ARG A 127 6.95 15.48 -14.47
C ARG A 127 7.36 15.64 -13.01
N ALA A 128 6.52 16.14 -12.12
CA ALA A 128 6.90 16.52 -10.76
C ALA A 128 5.83 16.16 -9.73
N GLY A 129 6.22 16.18 -8.45
CA GLY A 129 5.33 15.90 -7.30
C GLY A 129 5.35 14.47 -6.82
N THR A 130 6.20 13.63 -7.39
CA THR A 130 6.35 12.22 -7.02
C THR A 130 6.88 12.06 -5.60
N SER A 131 7.95 12.76 -5.21
CA SER A 131 8.54 12.64 -3.87
C SER A 131 7.56 13.02 -2.77
N ALA A 132 6.81 14.12 -2.92
CA ALA A 132 5.79 14.52 -1.94
C ALA A 132 4.65 13.48 -1.83
N SER A 133 4.26 12.89 -2.96
CA SER A 133 3.24 11.85 -3.00
C SER A 133 3.73 10.53 -2.37
N PHE A 134 4.98 10.16 -2.64
CA PHE A 134 5.65 9.02 -2.04
C PHE A 134 5.72 9.14 -0.52
N ASP A 135 6.15 10.30 0.00
CA ASP A 135 6.21 10.57 1.43
C ASP A 135 4.83 10.48 2.10
N ALA A 136 3.79 11.00 1.44
CA ALA A 136 2.44 10.96 1.96
C ALA A 136 1.93 9.52 2.13
N LEU A 137 2.16 8.66 1.13
CA LEU A 137 1.73 7.26 1.18
C LEU A 137 2.54 6.42 2.19
N ASN A 138 3.84 6.67 2.33
CA ASN A 138 4.68 5.92 3.26
C ASN A 138 4.33 6.14 4.73
N LYS A 139 3.63 7.22 5.08
CA LYS A 139 3.15 7.47 6.45
C LYS A 139 2.18 6.40 6.94
N TYR A 140 1.35 5.85 6.05
CA TYR A 140 0.44 4.75 6.42
C TYR A 140 1.21 3.51 6.88
N PHE A 141 2.31 3.18 6.22
CA PHE A 141 3.14 2.04 6.62
C PHE A 141 3.84 2.28 7.94
N GLY A 142 4.41 3.48 8.14
CA GLY A 142 5.14 3.82 9.37
C GLY A 142 4.26 3.74 10.61
N ILE A 143 3.08 4.37 10.60
CA ILE A 143 2.19 4.41 11.77
C ILE A 143 1.58 3.04 12.09
N SER A 144 1.42 2.17 11.10
CA SER A 144 0.81 0.85 11.25
C SER A 144 1.82 -0.27 11.56
N ASN A 145 3.05 0.11 11.93
CA ASN A 145 4.12 -0.81 12.30
C ASN A 145 4.49 -1.80 11.20
N MET A 146 4.43 -1.35 9.95
CA MET A 146 4.86 -2.10 8.78
C MET A 146 6.34 -1.86 8.46
N ILE A 147 6.94 -2.74 7.67
CA ILE A 147 8.31 -2.61 7.21
C ILE A 147 8.30 -1.93 5.84
N VAL A 148 8.77 -0.68 5.78
CA VAL A 148 8.84 0.05 4.51
C VAL A 148 9.96 -0.50 3.64
N VAL A 149 9.64 -0.92 2.41
CA VAL A 149 10.59 -1.50 1.47
C VAL A 149 11.10 -0.43 0.51
N GLY A 150 12.41 -0.31 0.44
CA GLY A 150 13.08 0.57 -0.52
C GLY A 150 13.49 -0.16 -1.80
N SER A 151 13.87 0.64 -2.79
CA SER A 151 14.46 0.21 -4.05
C SER A 151 15.82 0.85 -4.27
N THR A 152 16.29 0.91 -5.51
CA THR A 152 17.56 1.55 -5.92
C THR A 152 17.45 3.06 -6.07
N TYR A 153 16.24 3.59 -6.03
CA TYR A 153 15.89 5.02 -5.99
C TYR A 153 14.57 5.18 -5.23
N TRP A 154 14.03 6.41 -5.07
CA TRP A 154 12.65 6.60 -4.59
C TRP A 154 11.69 5.85 -5.53
N ASN A 155 10.66 5.24 -4.97
CA ASN A 155 9.76 4.36 -5.72
C ASN A 155 8.83 5.18 -6.63
N GLU A 156 9.38 5.81 -7.63
CA GLU A 156 8.71 6.67 -8.59
C GLU A 156 9.07 6.33 -10.03
N PHE A 157 8.18 6.66 -10.96
CA PHE A 157 8.41 6.55 -12.38
C PHE A 157 7.62 7.61 -13.14
N HIS A 158 7.99 7.85 -14.40
CA HIS A 158 7.44 8.94 -15.18
C HIS A 158 6.69 8.41 -16.41
N ALA A 159 5.44 8.85 -16.54
CA ALA A 159 4.59 8.55 -17.70
C ALA A 159 3.38 9.49 -17.72
N LEU A 160 2.91 9.85 -18.89
CA LEU A 160 1.60 10.48 -19.09
C LEU A 160 0.53 9.43 -19.36
N THR A 161 0.86 8.44 -20.19
CA THR A 161 0.01 7.32 -20.56
C THR A 161 0.71 6.00 -20.22
N LYS A 162 -0.02 4.89 -20.26
CA LYS A 162 0.56 3.57 -20.03
C LYS A 162 1.67 3.21 -21.04
N ASP A 163 1.57 3.74 -22.26
CA ASP A 163 2.52 3.45 -23.35
C ASP A 163 3.86 4.18 -23.16
N ASP A 164 3.89 5.19 -22.30
CA ASP A 164 5.10 5.92 -21.94
C ASP A 164 5.91 5.18 -20.85
N VAL A 165 5.30 4.30 -20.07
CA VAL A 165 5.95 3.63 -18.92
C VAL A 165 7.24 2.91 -19.34
N PRO A 166 7.31 2.15 -20.47
CA PRO A 166 8.55 1.52 -20.91
C PRO A 166 9.63 2.50 -21.37
N GLN A 167 9.29 3.79 -21.56
CA GLN A 167 10.23 4.84 -21.99
C GLN A 167 10.97 5.46 -20.81
N ASP A 168 10.60 5.11 -19.57
CA ASP A 168 11.36 5.40 -18.35
C ASP A 168 12.07 4.13 -17.84
N PRO A 169 13.24 3.79 -18.40
CA PRO A 169 13.95 2.56 -18.04
C PRO A 169 14.47 2.56 -16.60
N GLU A 170 14.78 3.72 -16.03
CA GLU A 170 15.18 3.83 -14.63
C GLU A 170 13.99 3.59 -13.70
N GLY A 171 12.84 4.15 -14.03
CA GLY A 171 11.60 3.88 -13.30
C GLY A 171 11.20 2.41 -13.35
N VAL A 172 11.25 1.77 -14.54
CA VAL A 172 11.00 0.32 -14.68
C VAL A 172 11.96 -0.50 -13.82
N GLN A 173 13.26 -0.22 -13.89
CA GLN A 173 14.27 -0.88 -13.07
C GLN A 173 14.02 -0.70 -11.57
N THR A 174 13.61 0.50 -11.16
CA THR A 174 13.25 0.80 -9.77
C THR A 174 12.08 -0.05 -9.30
N LEU A 175 11.02 -0.20 -10.11
CA LEU A 175 9.87 -1.04 -9.80
C LEU A 175 10.24 -2.53 -9.70
N GLU A 176 11.07 -3.04 -10.63
CA GLU A 176 11.54 -4.42 -10.59
C GLU A 176 12.39 -4.72 -9.35
N ASN A 177 13.34 -3.83 -9.03
CA ASN A 177 14.18 -3.99 -7.84
C ASN A 177 13.36 -3.91 -6.55
N LEU A 178 12.36 -3.03 -6.49
CA LEU A 178 11.41 -2.97 -5.38
C LEU A 178 10.68 -4.30 -5.17
N ALA A 179 10.18 -4.89 -6.26
CA ALA A 179 9.48 -6.17 -6.20
C ALA A 179 10.42 -7.31 -5.73
N ARG A 180 11.66 -7.37 -6.22
CA ARG A 180 12.67 -8.34 -5.77
C ARG A 180 13.01 -8.17 -4.29
N ASN A 181 13.23 -6.93 -3.84
CA ASN A 181 13.50 -6.63 -2.43
C ASN A 181 12.35 -7.06 -1.52
N MET A 182 11.11 -6.75 -1.92
CA MET A 182 9.93 -7.15 -1.16
C MET A 182 9.75 -8.67 -1.15
N ALA A 183 9.93 -9.35 -2.27
CA ALA A 183 9.84 -10.81 -2.36
C ALA A 183 10.89 -11.49 -1.46
N TRP A 184 12.12 -10.99 -1.49
CA TRP A 184 13.18 -11.47 -0.61
C TRP A 184 12.82 -11.29 0.87
N LEU A 185 12.34 -10.11 1.25
CA LEU A 185 11.95 -9.81 2.63
C LEU A 185 10.79 -10.69 3.12
N ILE A 186 9.77 -10.90 2.29
CA ILE A 186 8.65 -11.81 2.61
C ILE A 186 9.17 -13.24 2.86
N LYS A 187 10.09 -13.72 2.01
CA LYS A 187 10.73 -15.04 2.17
C LYS A 187 11.51 -15.12 3.47
N CYS A 188 12.27 -14.07 3.83
CA CYS A 188 13.03 -13.99 5.09
C CYS A 188 12.09 -14.00 6.31
N ILE A 189 11.01 -13.22 6.28
CA ILE A 189 10.02 -13.19 7.37
C ILE A 189 9.37 -14.56 7.54
N LYS A 190 9.00 -15.21 6.43
CA LYS A 190 8.44 -16.56 6.47
C LYS A 190 9.43 -17.55 7.04
N ALA A 191 10.67 -17.57 6.56
CA ALA A 191 11.72 -18.47 7.04
C ALA A 191 12.00 -18.27 8.54
N GLY A 192 12.09 -17.00 9.00
CA GLY A 192 12.23 -16.69 10.43
C GLY A 192 11.07 -17.21 11.26
N ARG A 193 9.85 -17.03 10.79
CA ARG A 193 8.63 -17.53 11.45
C ARG A 193 8.63 -19.07 11.53
N ASP A 194 8.95 -19.74 10.43
CA ASP A 194 9.03 -21.20 10.35
C ASP A 194 10.15 -21.76 11.27
N ALA A 195 11.22 -21.00 11.47
CA ALA A 195 12.32 -21.30 12.41
C ALA A 195 12.00 -20.93 13.88
N GLY A 196 10.81 -20.43 14.18
CA GLY A 196 10.39 -20.09 15.54
C GLY A 196 10.88 -18.73 16.05
N VAL A 197 11.34 -17.81 15.19
CA VAL A 197 11.67 -16.44 15.58
C VAL A 197 10.38 -15.74 16.04
N PRO A 198 10.28 -15.28 17.29
CA PRO A 198 9.07 -14.67 17.80
C PRO A 198 8.82 -13.31 17.14
N MET A 199 7.54 -13.02 16.90
CA MET A 199 7.14 -11.66 16.49
C MET A 199 7.42 -10.67 17.63
N PRO A 200 7.91 -9.45 17.33
CA PRO A 200 8.13 -8.46 18.36
C PRO A 200 6.82 -8.05 19.03
N GLU A 201 6.86 -7.90 20.35
CA GLU A 201 5.74 -7.39 21.13
C GLU A 201 5.58 -5.88 20.89
N ILE A 202 4.36 -5.45 20.66
CA ILE A 202 4.06 -4.01 20.49
C ILE A 202 3.62 -3.46 21.84
N ARG A 203 4.38 -2.49 22.35
CA ARG A 203 3.99 -1.69 23.51
C ARG A 203 3.27 -0.43 23.05
N GLN A 204 2.03 -0.26 23.47
CA GLN A 204 1.21 0.94 23.20
C GLN A 204 0.48 1.36 24.48
N GLU A 205 1.24 1.53 25.56
CA GLU A 205 0.72 1.78 26.90
C GLU A 205 0.62 3.30 27.22
N VAL A 206 1.34 4.13 26.46
CA VAL A 206 1.44 5.57 26.74
C VAL A 206 0.92 6.37 25.56
N PHE A 207 -0.09 7.20 25.83
CA PHE A 207 -0.61 8.18 24.88
C PHE A 207 -0.37 9.58 25.43
N THR A 208 0.30 10.44 24.65
CA THR A 208 0.44 11.84 24.98
C THR A 208 -0.70 12.63 24.36
N ASN A 209 -1.46 13.31 25.19
CA ASN A 209 -2.48 14.26 24.77
C ASN A 209 -2.03 15.69 25.13
N PHE A 210 -1.82 16.53 24.11
CA PHE A 210 -1.43 17.95 24.30
C PHE A 210 -2.63 18.89 24.45
N VAL A 211 -3.83 18.42 24.28
CA VAL A 211 -5.06 19.19 24.55
C VAL A 211 -5.36 19.09 26.03
N ARG A 212 -5.34 20.26 26.72
CA ARG A 212 -5.61 20.40 28.15
C ARG A 212 -6.92 21.16 28.36
#